data_0490d8377ad4d3e9cc47e97954e0f722
#
_entry.id   0490d8377ad4d3e9cc47e97954e0f722
#
_cell.length_a   1.000
_cell.length_b   1.000
_cell.length_c   1.000
_cell.angle_alpha   90.00
_cell.angle_beta   90.00
_cell.angle_gamma   90.00
#
_symmetry.space_group_name_H-M   'P 1'
#
loop_
_entity.id
_entity.type
_entity.pdbx_description
1 polymer ?
#
loop_
_entity_poly.entity_id
_entity_poly.type
_entity_poly.pdbx_seq_one_letter_code
_entity_poly.pdbx_strand_id
1 'polypeptide(L)'
;MFFRRLKQIHGNRRINTLIIFAKAPVPGQVKTRLGADLGMVEASRIYERVLHQLMHEIKENKKFLKHFYVSGDSEYFQFLYPDIACSLQCEGDLGDRMSNAFSNDLKK
;
A
#
# COMPACT_ATOMS: atom_id res chain seq x y z
N MET A 1 0.70 -0.41 7.53
CA MET A 1 0.78 0.24 6.21
C MET A 1 2.09 0.99 6.10
N PHE A 2 2.80 0.78 5.02
CA PHE A 2 4.09 1.40 4.76
C PHE A 2 4.07 2.12 3.42
N PHE A 3 4.79 3.23 3.36
CA PHE A 3 5.04 3.95 2.13
C PHE A 3 6.53 3.97 1.84
N ARG A 4 6.89 3.69 0.60
CA ARG A 4 8.25 3.84 0.12
C ARG A 4 8.22 4.52 -1.23
N ARG A 5 9.15 5.42 -1.43
CA ARG A 5 9.29 6.14 -2.68
C ARG A 5 10.48 5.60 -3.47
N LEU A 6 10.20 5.20 -4.69
CA LEU A 6 11.23 4.76 -5.62
C LEU A 6 11.40 5.82 -6.69
N LYS A 7 12.63 6.27 -6.88
CA LYS A 7 12.98 7.19 -7.96
C LYS A 7 13.59 6.40 -9.10
N GLN A 8 13.05 6.57 -10.28
CA GLN A 8 13.58 5.96 -11.50
C GLN A 8 13.95 7.03 -12.50
N ILE A 9 14.97 6.74 -13.29
CA ILE A 9 15.32 7.54 -14.47
C ILE A 9 14.89 6.73 -15.69
N HIS A 10 13.97 7.29 -16.48
CA HIS A 10 13.47 6.65 -17.69
C HIS A 10 13.75 7.59 -18.86
N GLY A 11 14.78 7.30 -19.64
CA GLY A 11 15.29 8.24 -20.62
C GLY A 11 15.82 9.49 -19.93
N ASN A 12 15.31 10.67 -20.32
CA ASN A 12 15.67 11.94 -19.70
C ASN A 12 14.69 12.38 -18.59
N ARG A 13 13.76 11.50 -18.19
CA ARG A 13 12.74 11.81 -17.17
C ARG A 13 13.02 11.06 -15.89
N ARG A 14 12.91 11.78 -14.78
CA ARG A 14 12.85 11.16 -13.45
C ARG A 14 11.40 10.83 -13.14
N ILE A 15 11.13 9.55 -12.96
CA ILE A 15 9.81 9.07 -12.55
C ILE A 15 9.91 8.65 -11.10
N ASN A 16 9.05 9.24 -10.27
CA ASN A 16 8.93 8.85 -8.87
C ASN A 16 7.74 7.90 -8.73
N THR A 17 7.97 6.72 -8.18
CA THR A 17 6.92 5.77 -7.86
C THR A 17 6.80 5.66 -6.35
N LEU A 18 5.59 5.86 -5.85
CA LEU A 18 5.28 5.63 -4.44
C LEU A 18 4.75 4.21 -4.30
N ILE A 19 5.51 3.39 -3.59
CA ILE A 19 5.12 2.01 -3.30
C ILE A 19 4.41 2.00 -1.95
N ILE A 20 3.19 1.46 -1.94
CA ILE A 20 2.34 1.45 -0.75
C ILE A 20 2.09 -0.01 -0.35
N PHE A 21 2.60 -0.40 0.82
CA PHE A 21 2.35 -1.72 1.39
C PHE A 21 1.14 -1.66 2.30
N ALA A 22 0.11 -2.41 2.00
CA ALA A 22 -1.16 -2.30 2.72
C ALA A 22 -1.87 -3.65 2.84
N LYS A 23 -2.83 -3.71 3.76
CA LYS A 23 -3.79 -4.82 3.91
C LYS A 23 -5.20 -4.26 3.86
N ALA A 24 -6.17 -5.06 3.39
CA ALA A 24 -7.56 -4.71 3.51
C ALA A 24 -7.96 -4.57 4.99
N PRO A 25 -8.86 -3.64 5.33
CA PRO A 25 -9.24 -3.38 6.74
C PRO A 25 -10.20 -4.44 7.27
N VAL A 26 -9.69 -5.64 7.48
CA VAL A 26 -10.45 -6.78 8.00
C VAL A 26 -10.20 -6.90 9.50
N PRO A 27 -11.25 -6.91 10.34
CA PRO A 27 -11.09 -7.09 11.78
C PRO A 27 -10.26 -8.33 12.11
N GLY A 28 -9.32 -8.19 13.03
CA GLY A 28 -8.41 -9.26 13.42
C GLY A 28 -7.17 -9.41 12.54
N GLN A 29 -7.10 -8.72 11.41
CA GLN A 29 -5.96 -8.77 10.49
C GLN A 29 -5.14 -7.48 10.46
N VAL A 30 -5.73 -6.36 10.88
CA VAL A 30 -5.06 -5.06 10.92
C VAL A 30 -5.13 -4.49 12.33
N LYS A 31 -4.08 -3.78 12.76
CA LYS A 31 -4.04 -3.12 14.07
C LYS A 31 -4.40 -4.03 15.24
N THR A 32 -3.84 -5.25 15.25
CA THR A 32 -4.20 -6.26 16.25
C THR A 32 -3.86 -5.84 17.69
N ARG A 33 -2.77 -5.08 17.89
CA ARG A 33 -2.43 -4.55 19.21
C ARG A 33 -3.48 -3.56 19.71
N LEU A 34 -3.91 -2.64 18.85
CA LEU A 34 -4.97 -1.70 19.18
C LEU A 34 -6.29 -2.45 19.38
N GLY A 35 -6.54 -3.48 18.60
CA GLY A 35 -7.73 -4.32 18.71
C GLY A 35 -7.84 -5.07 20.02
N ALA A 36 -6.71 -5.43 20.64
CA ALA A 36 -6.68 -6.06 21.97
C ALA A 36 -7.27 -5.14 23.04
N ASP A 37 -7.10 -3.83 22.90
CA ASP A 37 -7.61 -2.84 23.85
C ASP A 37 -9.00 -2.33 23.50
N LEU A 38 -9.27 -2.07 22.22
CA LEU A 38 -10.50 -1.41 21.75
C LEU A 38 -11.49 -2.34 21.06
N GLY A 39 -11.07 -3.59 20.79
CA GLY A 39 -11.84 -4.51 19.95
C GLY A 39 -11.37 -4.46 18.49
N MET A 40 -11.41 -5.61 17.84
CA MET A 40 -10.86 -5.78 16.49
C MET A 40 -11.65 -4.98 15.44
N VAL A 41 -12.97 -4.90 15.59
CA VAL A 41 -13.81 -4.14 14.65
C VAL A 41 -13.47 -2.65 14.71
N GLU A 42 -13.36 -2.10 15.91
CA GLU A 42 -13.05 -0.67 16.09
C GLU A 42 -11.65 -0.35 15.59
N ALA A 43 -10.68 -1.24 15.85
CA ALA A 43 -9.31 -1.06 15.35
C ALA A 43 -9.26 -1.07 13.82
N SER A 44 -10.04 -1.95 13.17
CA SER A 44 -10.10 -1.98 11.71
C SER A 44 -10.75 -0.73 11.12
N ARG A 45 -11.73 -0.16 11.81
CA ARG A 45 -12.36 1.10 11.39
C ARG A 45 -11.38 2.27 11.47
N ILE A 46 -10.58 2.32 12.53
CA ILE A 46 -9.53 3.35 12.67
C ILE A 46 -8.51 3.20 11.54
N TYR A 47 -8.06 1.98 11.27
CA TYR A 47 -7.14 1.70 10.18
C TYR A 47 -7.72 2.15 8.84
N GLU A 48 -8.96 1.80 8.55
CA GLU A 48 -9.61 2.17 7.29
C GLU A 48 -9.72 3.68 7.13
N ARG A 49 -10.07 4.39 8.21
CA ARG A 49 -10.17 5.85 8.20
C ARG A 49 -8.84 6.50 7.88
N VAL A 50 -7.77 6.02 8.53
CA VAL A 50 -6.41 6.51 8.29
C VAL A 50 -5.97 6.21 6.86
N LEU A 51 -6.24 5.00 6.38
CA LEU A 51 -5.91 4.61 5.02
C LEU A 51 -6.57 5.53 3.98
N HIS A 52 -7.88 5.77 4.14
CA HIS A 52 -8.63 6.62 3.20
C HIS A 52 -8.14 8.06 3.24
N GLN A 53 -7.84 8.59 4.43
CA GLN A 53 -7.31 9.94 4.56
C GLN A 53 -5.95 10.09 3.88
N LEU A 54 -5.06 9.14 4.08
CA LEU A 54 -3.75 9.13 3.42
C LEU A 54 -3.89 9.02 1.91
N MET A 55 -4.78 8.15 1.44
CA MET A 55 -4.99 7.98 0.01
C MET A 55 -5.60 9.22 -0.63
N HIS A 56 -6.46 9.92 0.08
CA HIS A 56 -7.00 11.20 -0.41
C HIS A 56 -5.88 12.21 -0.67
N GLU A 57 -4.95 12.33 0.28
CA GLU A 57 -3.81 13.24 0.14
C GLU A 57 -2.87 12.81 -0.98
N ILE A 58 -2.57 11.52 -1.07
CA ILE A 58 -1.65 10.97 -2.09
C ILE A 58 -2.26 11.05 -3.49
N LYS A 59 -3.55 10.80 -3.62
CA LYS A 59 -4.25 10.78 -4.92
C LYS A 59 -4.19 12.13 -5.61
N GLU A 60 -4.20 13.21 -4.83
CA GLU A 60 -4.11 14.57 -5.35
C GLU A 60 -2.73 14.89 -5.94
N ASN A 61 -1.71 14.15 -5.53
CA ASN A 61 -0.33 14.40 -5.96
C ASN A 61 -0.02 13.64 -7.25
N LYS A 62 -0.07 14.34 -8.37
CA LYS A 62 0.16 13.78 -9.70
C LYS A 62 1.64 13.60 -10.06
N LYS A 63 2.55 14.04 -9.19
CA LYS A 63 3.99 13.92 -9.40
C LYS A 63 4.52 12.51 -9.21
N PHE A 64 3.72 11.63 -8.60
CA PHE A 64 4.10 10.27 -8.29
C PHE A 64 3.23 9.28 -9.04
N LEU A 65 3.83 8.25 -9.61
CA LEU A 65 3.13 7.02 -9.91
C LEU A 65 2.90 6.29 -8.59
N LYS A 66 1.82 5.53 -8.51
CA LYS A 66 1.44 4.83 -7.27
C LYS A 66 1.25 3.36 -7.57
N HIS A 67 1.71 2.52 -6.65
CA HIS A 67 1.57 1.08 -6.79
C HIS A 67 1.32 0.46 -5.42
N PHE A 68 0.17 -0.21 -5.27
CA PHE A 68 -0.13 -0.97 -4.07
C PHE A 68 0.49 -2.35 -4.14
N TYR A 69 1.14 -2.74 -3.04
CA TYR A 69 1.52 -4.13 -2.79
C TYR A 69 0.73 -4.60 -1.58
N VAL A 70 -0.21 -5.51 -1.81
CA VAL A 70 -1.24 -5.87 -0.85
C VAL A 70 -0.97 -7.27 -0.30
N SER A 71 -1.10 -7.41 1.02
CA SER A 71 -1.13 -8.70 1.69
C SER A 71 -2.59 -9.09 1.90
N GLY A 72 -2.98 -10.26 1.42
CA GLY A 72 -4.36 -10.75 1.54
C GLY A 72 -5.24 -10.30 0.38
N ASP A 73 -6.41 -9.78 0.70
CA ASP A 73 -7.43 -9.45 -0.30
C ASP A 73 -7.09 -8.15 -1.06
N SER A 74 -6.74 -8.31 -2.33
CA SER A 74 -6.43 -7.17 -3.21
C SER A 74 -7.68 -6.55 -3.82
N GLU A 75 -8.83 -7.23 -3.81
CA GLU A 75 -10.06 -6.74 -4.44
C GLU A 75 -10.54 -5.43 -3.80
N TYR A 76 -10.37 -5.30 -2.49
CA TYR A 76 -10.70 -4.07 -1.77
C TYR A 76 -10.03 -2.85 -2.40
N PHE A 77 -8.73 -2.94 -2.68
CA PHE A 77 -7.97 -1.83 -3.25
C PHE A 77 -8.29 -1.61 -4.72
N GLN A 78 -8.49 -2.68 -5.48
CA GLN A 78 -8.87 -2.59 -6.89
C GLN A 78 -10.23 -1.94 -7.07
N PHE A 79 -11.16 -2.23 -6.18
CA PHE A 79 -12.50 -1.64 -6.21
C PHE A 79 -12.49 -0.15 -5.88
N LEU A 80 -11.77 0.23 -4.81
CA LEU A 80 -11.76 1.63 -4.34
C LEU A 80 -10.81 2.53 -5.13
N TYR A 81 -9.72 1.97 -5.63
CA TYR A 81 -8.68 2.72 -6.33
C TYR A 81 -8.33 2.06 -7.66
N PRO A 82 -9.28 2.01 -8.61
CA PRO A 82 -9.07 1.27 -9.86
C PRO A 82 -7.98 1.87 -10.76
N ASP A 83 -7.65 3.15 -10.56
CA ASP A 83 -6.63 3.83 -11.35
C ASP A 83 -5.20 3.59 -10.83
N ILE A 84 -5.07 2.92 -9.69
CA ILE A 84 -3.78 2.65 -9.07
C ILE A 84 -3.42 1.18 -9.29
N ALA A 85 -2.21 0.93 -9.81
CA ALA A 85 -1.71 -0.44 -9.99
C ALA A 85 -1.68 -1.17 -8.65
N CYS A 86 -2.09 -2.41 -8.63
CA CYS A 86 -2.17 -3.22 -7.42
C CYS A 86 -1.57 -4.60 -7.69
N SER A 87 -0.63 -5.02 -6.83
CA SER A 87 0.00 -6.33 -6.89
C SER A 87 -0.04 -6.97 -5.51
N LEU A 88 0.06 -8.30 -5.47
CA LEU A 88 0.19 -9.00 -4.21
C LEU A 88 1.63 -8.92 -3.72
N GLN A 89 1.80 -8.82 -2.40
CA GLN A 89 3.11 -8.93 -1.77
C GLN A 89 3.61 -10.36 -1.91
N CYS A 90 4.92 -10.53 -2.12
CA CYS A 90 5.51 -11.86 -2.10
C CYS A 90 5.55 -12.39 -0.66
N GLU A 91 5.77 -13.70 -0.52
CA GLU A 91 5.99 -14.31 0.78
C GLU A 91 7.37 -13.97 1.29
N GLY A 92 7.54 -14.08 2.62
CA GLY A 92 8.77 -13.77 3.29
C GLY A 92 8.62 -12.66 4.32
N ASP A 93 9.74 -12.20 4.86
CA ASP A 93 9.74 -11.10 5.82
C ASP A 93 9.55 -9.75 5.10
N LEU A 94 9.51 -8.68 5.88
CA LEU A 94 9.30 -7.34 5.34
C LEU A 94 10.41 -6.95 4.35
N GLY A 95 11.66 -7.32 4.64
CA GLY A 95 12.78 -7.04 3.75
C GLY A 95 12.64 -7.72 2.40
N ASP A 96 12.21 -9.00 2.38
CA ASP A 96 11.96 -9.74 1.15
C ASP A 96 10.83 -9.09 0.33
N ARG A 97 9.75 -8.70 0.98
CA ARG A 97 8.61 -8.06 0.33
C ARG A 97 8.98 -6.73 -0.29
N MET A 98 9.75 -5.92 0.42
CA MET A 98 10.21 -4.62 -0.08
C MET A 98 11.18 -4.80 -1.26
N SER A 99 12.13 -5.72 -1.15
CA SER A 99 13.08 -6.01 -2.21
C SER A 99 12.38 -6.47 -3.48
N ASN A 100 11.40 -7.36 -3.35
CA ASN A 100 10.61 -7.84 -4.48
C ASN A 100 9.84 -6.70 -5.15
N ALA A 101 9.19 -5.84 -4.37
CA ALA A 101 8.43 -4.73 -4.88
C ALA A 101 9.31 -3.73 -5.63
N PHE A 102 10.47 -3.37 -5.08
CA PHE A 102 11.41 -2.48 -5.75
C PHE A 102 11.94 -3.08 -7.04
N SER A 103 12.28 -4.38 -7.04
CA SER A 103 12.74 -5.06 -8.24
C SER A 103 11.68 -5.05 -9.34
N ASN A 104 10.43 -5.30 -9.00
CA ASN A 104 9.34 -5.30 -9.95
C ASN A 104 9.14 -3.91 -10.57
N ASP A 105 9.17 -2.86 -9.77
CA ASP A 105 8.96 -1.51 -10.27
C ASP A 105 10.16 -0.97 -11.06
N LEU A 106 11.36 -1.40 -10.72
CA LEU A 106 12.56 -1.01 -11.49
C LEU A 106 12.59 -1.62 -12.89
N LYS A 107 11.91 -2.76 -13.10
CA LYS A 107 11.88 -3.44 -14.40
C LYS A 107 10.88 -2.85 -15.39
N LYS A 108 10.04 -1.96 -14.94
CA LYS A 108 8.99 -1.36 -15.78
C LYS A 108 9.46 -0.18 -16.60
#